data_e0fdb8fea652c381cc5754776492a56d
#
_entry.id   e0fdb8fea652c381cc5754776492a56d
#
_cell.length_a   1.000
_cell.length_b   1.000
_cell.length_c   1.000
_cell.angle_alpha   90.00
_cell.angle_beta   90.00
_cell.angle_gamma   90.00
#
_symmetry.space_group_name_H-M   'P 1'
#
loop_
_entity.id
_entity.type
_entity.pdbx_description
1 polymer ?
#
loop_
_entity_poly.entity_id
_entity_poly.type
_entity_poly.pdbx_seq_one_letter_code
_entity_poly.pdbx_strand_id
1 'polypeptide(L)' 'GDYVKIGGQAGISGHLVIGDNVTIAAKSGVTKNIPNNEIVAGFPAKNIKLWKKEIIKNSLKK' A
#
# COMPACT_ATOMS: atom_id res chain seq x y z
N GLY A 1 0.11 -13.69 3.62
CA GLY A 1 -1.28 -14.03 3.82
C GLY A 1 -1.95 -14.64 2.60
N ASP A 2 -3.14 -15.13 2.79
CA ASP A 2 -3.94 -15.72 1.72
C ASP A 2 -4.66 -14.62 0.92
N TYR A 3 -4.85 -14.87 -0.38
CA TYR A 3 -5.58 -13.96 -1.25
C TYR A 3 -4.96 -12.57 -1.37
N VAL A 4 -3.64 -12.49 -1.28
CA VAL A 4 -2.92 -11.22 -1.49
C VAL A 4 -2.79 -10.95 -2.98
N LYS A 5 -3.11 -9.71 -3.38
CA LYS A 5 -2.93 -9.26 -4.77
C LYS A 5 -1.83 -8.21 -4.78
N ILE A 6 -0.81 -8.43 -5.59
CA ILE A 6 0.33 -7.54 -5.69
C ILE A 6 0.44 -7.04 -7.12
N GLY A 7 0.34 -5.73 -7.30
CA GLY A 7 0.47 -5.10 -8.60
C GLY A 7 1.89 -5.18 -9.14
N GLY A 8 2.03 -4.96 -10.45
CA GLY A 8 3.33 -5.03 -11.12
C GLY A 8 4.35 -4.06 -10.52
N GLN A 9 5.59 -4.51 -10.38
CA GLN A 9 6.70 -3.70 -9.89
C GLN A 9 6.54 -3.19 -8.45
N ALA A 10 5.62 -3.78 -7.67
CA ALA A 10 5.54 -3.49 -6.24
C ALA A 10 6.72 -4.16 -5.53
N GLY A 11 7.30 -3.44 -4.57
CA GLY A 11 8.40 -3.96 -3.76
C GLY A 11 7.96 -4.17 -2.32
N ILE A 12 8.44 -5.24 -1.70
CA ILE A 12 8.15 -5.54 -0.29
C ILE A 12 9.49 -5.76 0.39
N SER A 13 9.74 -5.02 1.48
CA SER A 13 10.93 -5.23 2.29
C SER A 13 10.93 -6.63 2.91
N GLY A 14 12.11 -7.21 3.12
CA GLY A 14 12.20 -8.54 3.73
C GLY A 14 11.63 -8.59 5.14
N HIS A 15 11.17 -9.78 5.56
CA HIS A 15 10.71 -10.06 6.93
C HIS A 15 9.44 -9.30 7.36
N LEU A 16 8.65 -8.81 6.41
CA LEU A 16 7.37 -8.20 6.74
C LEU A 16 6.25 -9.24 6.74
N VAL A 17 5.23 -9.00 7.56
CA VAL A 17 4.03 -9.83 7.59
C VAL A 17 2.94 -9.11 6.82
N ILE A 18 2.43 -9.76 5.79
CA ILE A 18 1.32 -9.25 4.99
C ILE A 18 0.07 -10.04 5.38
N GLY A 19 -0.97 -9.35 5.80
CA GLY A 19 -2.22 -10.00 6.20
C GLY A 19 -2.97 -10.65 5.05
N ASP A 20 -4.14 -11.21 5.34
CA ASP A 20 -5.00 -11.85 4.34
C ASP A 20 -5.82 -10.80 3.58
N ASN A 21 -6.18 -11.11 2.33
CA ASN A 21 -7.00 -10.23 1.49
C ASN A 21 -6.41 -8.83 1.31
N VAL A 22 -5.08 -8.71 1.29
CA VAL A 22 -4.38 -7.44 1.09
C VAL A 22 -4.22 -7.19 -0.40
N THR A 23 -4.42 -5.94 -0.82
CA THR A 23 -4.15 -5.51 -2.19
C THR A 23 -3.04 -4.46 -2.16
N ILE A 24 -1.97 -4.71 -2.91
CA ILE A 24 -0.84 -3.80 -3.02
C ILE A 24 -0.82 -3.24 -4.44
N ALA A 25 -1.01 -1.94 -4.59
CA ALA A 25 -1.06 -1.30 -5.90
C ALA A 25 0.28 -1.42 -6.63
N ALA A 26 0.23 -1.34 -7.96
CA ALA A 26 1.43 -1.41 -8.79
C ALA A 26 2.44 -0.32 -8.38
N LYS A 27 3.72 -0.67 -8.42
CA LYS A 27 4.84 0.23 -8.10
C LYS A 27 4.85 0.75 -6.66
N SER A 28 4.09 0.11 -5.76
CA SER A 28 4.11 0.47 -4.33
C SER A 28 5.36 -0.08 -3.65
N GLY A 29 5.79 0.57 -2.59
CA GLY A 29 6.90 0.09 -1.77
C GLY A 29 6.44 -0.19 -0.33
N VAL A 30 6.36 -1.45 0.05
CA VAL A 30 5.89 -1.85 1.37
C VAL A 30 7.07 -1.89 2.34
N THR A 31 7.00 -1.10 3.40
CA THR A 31 8.07 -0.99 4.39
C THR A 31 7.61 -1.35 5.80
N LYS A 32 6.34 -1.69 5.99
CA LYS A 32 5.76 -2.07 7.28
C LYS A 32 4.81 -3.25 7.10
N ASN A 33 4.53 -3.95 8.20
CA ASN A 33 3.53 -5.01 8.18
C ASN A 33 2.17 -4.46 7.78
N ILE A 34 1.39 -5.26 7.06
CA ILE A 34 0.07 -4.85 6.58
C ILE A 34 -0.98 -5.74 7.24
N PRO A 35 -1.94 -5.17 7.97
CA PRO A 35 -3.04 -5.96 8.55
C PRO A 35 -3.98 -6.52 7.49
N ASN A 36 -4.86 -7.42 7.90
CA ASN A 36 -5.82 -8.06 6.99
C ASN A 36 -6.75 -7.04 6.32
N ASN A 37 -7.18 -7.35 5.12
CA ASN A 37 -8.20 -6.61 4.38
C ASN A 37 -7.82 -5.17 4.06
N GLU A 38 -6.52 -4.88 3.91
CA GLU A 38 -6.06 -3.53 3.57
C GLU A 38 -5.74 -3.40 2.08
N ILE A 39 -5.92 -2.19 1.59
CA ILE A 39 -5.48 -1.79 0.25
C ILE A 39 -4.43 -0.69 0.46
N VAL A 40 -3.23 -0.91 -0.06
CA VAL A 40 -2.12 0.03 0.12
C VAL A 40 -1.56 0.50 -1.22
N ALA A 41 -1.00 1.71 -1.23
CA ALA A 41 -0.44 2.31 -2.43
C ALA A 41 0.69 3.27 -2.07
N GLY A 42 1.58 3.54 -3.02
CA GLY A 42 2.63 4.54 -2.88
C GLY A 42 3.92 4.00 -2.30
N PHE A 43 4.87 4.90 -2.06
CA PHE A 43 6.14 4.60 -1.42
C PHE A 43 6.46 5.71 -0.40
N PRO A 44 6.58 5.38 0.90
CA PRO A 44 6.23 4.08 1.51
C PRO A 44 4.74 3.78 1.35
N ALA A 45 4.40 2.50 1.21
CA ALA A 45 3.01 2.09 0.98
C ALA A 45 2.13 2.46 2.17
N LYS A 46 1.00 3.08 1.88
CA LYS A 46 0.04 3.54 2.88
C LYS A 46 -1.35 3.03 2.55
N ASN A 47 -2.21 2.97 3.55
CA ASN A 47 -3.61 2.69 3.31
C ASN A 47 -4.15 3.61 2.22
N ILE A 48 -4.93 3.07 1.30
CA ILE A 48 -5.39 3.81 0.13
C ILE A 48 -6.17 5.09 0.48
N LYS A 49 -6.89 5.08 1.59
CA LYS A 49 -7.63 6.27 2.03
C LYS A 49 -6.68 7.40 2.43
N LEU A 50 -5.60 7.08 3.15
CA LEU A 50 -4.59 8.07 3.52
C LEU A 50 -3.84 8.57 2.29
N TRP A 51 -3.51 7.68 1.38
CA TRP A 51 -2.82 8.03 0.13
C TRP A 51 -3.65 9.00 -0.70
N LYS A 52 -4.94 8.74 -0.84
CA LYS A 52 -5.84 9.64 -1.58
C LYS A 52 -5.98 10.99 -0.90
N LYS A 53 -6.06 11.03 0.42
CA LYS A 53 -6.11 12.29 1.16
C LYS A 53 -4.87 13.14 0.92
N GLU A 54 -3.68 12.52 0.91
CA GLU A 54 -2.44 13.25 0.66
C GLU A 54 -2.41 13.84 -0.74
N ILE A 55 -2.86 13.10 -1.74
CA ILE A 55 -2.92 13.60 -3.12
C ILE A 55 -3.87 14.80 -3.21
N ILE A 56 -5.06 14.69 -2.65
CA ILE A 56 -6.05 15.76 -2.67
C ILE A 56 -5.50 17.00 -1.95
N LYS A 57 -4.91 16.81 -0.77
CA LYS A 57 -4.33 17.89 0.00
C LYS A 57 -3.23 18.61 -0.78
N ASN A 58 -2.36 17.87 -1.44
CA ASN A 58 -1.31 18.46 -2.26
C ASN A 58 -1.88 19.22 -3.45
N SER A 59 -2.94 18.72 -4.06
CA SER A 59 -3.60 19.40 -5.17
C SER A 59 -4.24 20.72 -4.73
N LEU A 60 -4.77 20.77 -3.51
CA LEU A 60 -5.43 21.97 -2.98
C LEU A 60 -4.43 23.04 -2.53
N LYS A 61 -3.18 22.69 -2.36
CA LYS A 61 -2.14 23.62 -1.91
C LYS A 61 -1.54 24.49 -3.02
N LYS A 62 -1.97 24.34 -4.21
CA LYS A 62 -1.45 25.15 -5.32
C LYS A 62 -1.96 26.58 -5.28
#